data_5fbd6be101b91523cf2e9e89b023a3f5
#
_entry.id   5fbd6be101b91523cf2e9e89b023a3f5
#
_cell.length_a   1.000
_cell.length_b   1.000
_cell.length_c   1.000
_cell.angle_alpha   90.00
_cell.angle_beta   90.00
_cell.angle_gamma   90.00
#
_symmetry.space_group_name_H-M   'P 1'
#
loop_
_entity.id
_entity.type
_entity.pdbx_description
1 polymer ?
#
loop_
_entity_poly.entity_id
_entity_poly.type
_entity_poly.pdbx_seq_one_letter_code
_entity_poly.pdbx_strand_id
1 'polypeptide(L)'
;MKNGGKRRGVVGLTEYGSLALFVVAVAAVAAAVFGLVWHFAGRLAVAVGVTAAAVPVVTLLVWLVWRLFRQRKVDRPVSKILNVTEHMARGEFDTDFTLAHEWGEYDVFDFILENLSLTAEELKRGEQRRSDFVANVSHELKTPLAIVTNCADVLRQEGLPEERRREYAEILHAAAGRLSALVSNVLKLDKLENGSMPPEAKKFDLGESLAQCVLQFEDAAERKGLNFACEIEEGVELVSDESLLSMIWTNLLSNAVKFTDAGGTVFVTLRREEGGACVEVRDTGCGMSAETGAHIFDKFYQGDTSHAQEGNGLGLALVKKAIDLVGGEIVVESAPGEGSRFTVRLHGGA
;
A
#
# COMPACT_ATOMS: atom_id res chain seq x y z
N MET A 1 11.55 19.21 -16.76
CA MET A 1 12.57 19.39 -17.82
C MET A 1 13.88 19.81 -17.19
N LYS A 2 15.04 19.28 -17.62
CA LYS A 2 16.44 19.40 -17.18
C LYS A 2 16.90 18.39 -16.13
N ASN A 3 17.33 17.21 -16.61
CA ASN A 3 18.49 16.49 -16.08
C ASN A 3 18.95 15.39 -17.09
N GLY A 4 19.28 15.82 -18.32
CA GLY A 4 19.79 14.97 -19.40
C GLY A 4 21.33 14.92 -19.51
N GLY A 5 22.11 15.28 -18.47
CA GLY A 5 23.52 15.62 -18.64
C GLY A 5 24.57 14.66 -18.06
N LYS A 6 24.24 13.59 -17.34
CA LYS A 6 25.27 12.80 -16.62
C LYS A 6 25.35 11.28 -16.90
N ARG A 7 24.61 10.76 -17.87
CA ARG A 7 24.67 9.30 -18.20
C ARG A 7 25.59 8.93 -19.37
N ARG A 8 26.30 9.90 -19.98
CA ARG A 8 27.22 9.62 -21.10
C ARG A 8 28.60 9.06 -20.72
N GLY A 9 28.99 9.03 -19.45
CA GLY A 9 30.36 8.73 -19.06
C GLY A 9 30.70 7.24 -18.84
N VAL A 10 29.72 6.41 -18.48
CA VAL A 10 29.99 5.00 -18.08
C VAL A 10 29.96 4.05 -19.30
N VAL A 11 29.12 4.32 -20.27
CA VAL A 11 29.01 3.52 -21.51
C VAL A 11 30.23 3.74 -22.40
N GLY A 12 30.87 4.91 -22.35
CA GLY A 12 32.05 5.22 -23.15
C GLY A 12 33.28 4.41 -22.83
N LEU A 13 33.58 4.12 -21.55
CA LEU A 13 34.82 3.42 -21.16
C LEU A 13 34.84 1.94 -21.57
N THR A 14 33.69 1.27 -21.50
CA THR A 14 33.56 -0.13 -21.96
C THR A 14 33.60 -0.24 -23.49
N GLU A 15 33.09 0.77 -24.20
CA GLU A 15 33.18 0.82 -25.67
C GLU A 15 34.61 1.03 -26.16
N TYR A 16 35.38 1.92 -25.54
CA TYR A 16 36.81 2.11 -25.88
C TYR A 16 37.63 0.88 -25.53
N GLY A 17 37.38 0.18 -24.44
CA GLY A 17 38.04 -1.07 -24.06
C GLY A 17 37.78 -2.19 -25.09
N SER A 18 36.57 -2.36 -25.55
CA SER A 18 36.17 -3.36 -26.52
C SER A 18 36.75 -3.03 -27.92
N LEU A 19 36.80 -1.75 -28.30
CA LEU A 19 37.41 -1.29 -29.53
C LEU A 19 38.94 -1.52 -29.54
N ALA A 20 39.60 -1.21 -28.40
CA ALA A 20 41.06 -1.44 -28.25
C ALA A 20 41.39 -2.93 -28.37
N LEU A 21 40.62 -3.80 -27.71
CA LEU A 21 40.80 -5.25 -27.79
C LEU A 21 40.58 -5.79 -29.22
N PHE A 22 39.61 -5.24 -29.93
CA PHE A 22 39.33 -5.52 -31.32
C PHE A 22 40.51 -5.15 -32.21
N VAL A 23 41.07 -3.94 -32.06
CA VAL A 23 42.23 -3.46 -32.84
C VAL A 23 43.45 -4.34 -32.58
N VAL A 24 43.71 -4.72 -31.31
CA VAL A 24 44.81 -5.61 -30.94
C VAL A 24 44.63 -7.00 -31.57
N ALA A 25 43.43 -7.57 -31.55
CA ALA A 25 43.14 -8.88 -32.15
C ALA A 25 43.38 -8.86 -33.68
N VAL A 26 42.92 -7.81 -34.36
CA VAL A 26 43.12 -7.65 -35.80
C VAL A 26 44.63 -7.51 -36.14
N ALA A 27 45.36 -6.71 -35.36
CA ALA A 27 46.80 -6.55 -35.53
C ALA A 27 47.58 -7.87 -35.32
N ALA A 28 47.22 -8.64 -34.30
CA ALA A 28 47.83 -9.96 -34.04
C ALA A 28 47.58 -10.95 -35.17
N VAL A 29 46.34 -11.00 -35.70
CA VAL A 29 46.01 -11.86 -36.85
C VAL A 29 46.78 -11.41 -38.10
N ALA A 30 46.86 -10.11 -38.37
CA ALA A 30 47.62 -9.57 -39.49
C ALA A 30 49.14 -9.97 -39.42
N ALA A 31 49.71 -9.81 -38.23
CA ALA A 31 51.08 -10.17 -37.97
C ALA A 31 51.34 -11.69 -38.15
N ALA A 32 50.44 -12.54 -37.69
CA ALA A 32 50.50 -13.99 -37.84
C ALA A 32 50.42 -14.44 -39.33
N VAL A 33 49.45 -13.85 -40.06
CA VAL A 33 49.30 -14.13 -41.51
C VAL A 33 50.52 -13.67 -42.28
N PHE A 34 51.05 -12.49 -41.98
CA PHE A 34 52.27 -11.98 -42.60
C PHE A 34 53.45 -12.92 -42.33
N GLY A 35 53.71 -13.33 -41.09
CA GLY A 35 54.75 -14.21 -40.67
C GLY A 35 54.68 -15.60 -41.37
N LEU A 36 53.45 -16.15 -41.42
CA LEU A 36 53.20 -17.47 -42.04
C LEU A 36 53.43 -17.42 -43.56
N VAL A 37 52.96 -16.42 -44.27
CA VAL A 37 53.14 -16.24 -45.71
C VAL A 37 54.61 -15.93 -46.05
N TRP A 38 55.28 -15.11 -45.22
CA TRP A 38 56.70 -14.83 -45.33
C TRP A 38 57.55 -16.11 -45.22
N HIS A 39 57.23 -16.96 -44.24
CA HIS A 39 57.93 -18.23 -44.01
C HIS A 39 57.79 -19.19 -45.19
N PHE A 40 56.61 -19.33 -45.77
CA PHE A 40 56.32 -20.28 -46.82
C PHE A 40 56.62 -19.75 -48.23
N ALA A 41 56.40 -18.49 -48.52
CA ALA A 41 56.50 -17.95 -49.85
C ALA A 41 57.88 -17.34 -50.17
N GLY A 42 58.68 -16.92 -49.17
CA GLY A 42 60.01 -16.33 -49.34
C GLY A 42 60.06 -15.02 -50.16
N ARG A 43 58.95 -14.50 -50.63
CA ARG A 43 58.82 -13.30 -51.47
C ARG A 43 57.97 -12.20 -50.74
N LEU A 44 58.60 -11.09 -50.46
CA LEU A 44 57.99 -9.98 -49.75
C LEU A 44 56.69 -9.47 -50.42
N ALA A 45 56.69 -9.33 -51.73
CA ALA A 45 55.54 -8.84 -52.50
C ALA A 45 54.30 -9.75 -52.37
N VAL A 46 54.50 -11.07 -52.34
CA VAL A 46 53.39 -12.02 -52.14
C VAL A 46 52.85 -11.96 -50.71
N ALA A 47 53.75 -11.90 -49.72
CA ALA A 47 53.33 -11.77 -48.30
C ALA A 47 52.54 -10.52 -48.06
N VAL A 48 52.96 -9.38 -48.59
CA VAL A 48 52.23 -8.09 -48.48
C VAL A 48 50.88 -8.14 -49.18
N GLY A 49 50.81 -8.72 -50.40
CA GLY A 49 49.55 -8.83 -51.16
C GLY A 49 48.51 -9.71 -50.45
N VAL A 50 48.91 -10.87 -49.91
CA VAL A 50 47.98 -11.77 -49.17
C VAL A 50 47.51 -11.17 -47.87
N THR A 51 48.39 -10.51 -47.09
CA THR A 51 47.99 -9.83 -45.86
C THR A 51 47.04 -8.65 -46.11
N ALA A 52 47.32 -7.87 -47.18
CA ALA A 52 46.47 -6.76 -47.58
C ALA A 52 45.04 -7.22 -47.97
N ALA A 53 44.87 -8.39 -48.50
CA ALA A 53 43.59 -8.99 -48.84
C ALA A 53 42.93 -9.68 -47.63
N ALA A 54 43.70 -10.37 -46.77
CA ALA A 54 43.20 -11.14 -45.65
C ALA A 54 42.69 -10.22 -44.45
N VAL A 55 43.42 -9.13 -44.17
CA VAL A 55 43.10 -8.25 -43.04
C VAL A 55 41.70 -7.66 -43.13
N PRO A 56 41.22 -7.08 -44.26
CA PRO A 56 39.82 -6.57 -44.34
C PRO A 56 38.78 -7.67 -44.14
N VAL A 57 38.99 -8.88 -44.63
CA VAL A 57 38.06 -10.00 -44.49
C VAL A 57 37.96 -10.43 -43.03
N VAL A 58 39.10 -10.60 -42.35
CA VAL A 58 39.10 -10.95 -40.90
C VAL A 58 38.48 -9.85 -40.07
N THR A 59 38.81 -8.58 -40.38
CA THR A 59 38.21 -7.43 -39.68
C THR A 59 36.68 -7.42 -39.80
N LEU A 60 36.16 -7.68 -41.01
CA LEU A 60 34.73 -7.75 -41.27
C LEU A 60 34.08 -8.90 -40.49
N LEU A 61 34.70 -10.09 -40.47
CA LEU A 61 34.19 -11.25 -39.73
C LEU A 61 34.16 -10.99 -38.21
N VAL A 62 35.25 -10.46 -37.65
CA VAL A 62 35.31 -10.14 -36.22
C VAL A 62 34.30 -9.06 -35.87
N TRP A 63 34.15 -8.01 -36.71
CA TRP A 63 33.12 -6.99 -36.53
C TRP A 63 31.69 -7.57 -36.56
N LEU A 64 31.43 -8.49 -37.51
CA LEU A 64 30.13 -9.15 -37.61
C LEU A 64 29.81 -9.98 -36.36
N VAL A 65 30.76 -10.80 -35.90
CA VAL A 65 30.62 -11.61 -34.68
C VAL A 65 30.40 -10.72 -33.46
N TRP A 66 31.20 -9.66 -33.31
CA TRP A 66 31.06 -8.70 -32.24
C TRP A 66 29.70 -7.98 -32.24
N ARG A 67 29.22 -7.56 -33.44
CA ARG A 67 27.92 -6.95 -33.64
C ARG A 67 26.78 -7.88 -33.23
N LEU A 68 26.85 -9.15 -33.65
CA LEU A 68 25.84 -10.15 -33.26
C LEU A 68 25.86 -10.44 -31.76
N PHE A 69 27.03 -10.54 -31.16
CA PHE A 69 27.21 -10.72 -29.72
C PHE A 69 26.63 -9.52 -28.94
N ARG A 70 27.00 -8.29 -29.30
CA ARG A 70 26.49 -7.07 -28.68
C ARG A 70 24.97 -6.96 -28.79
N GLN A 71 24.42 -7.22 -29.98
CA GLN A 71 22.98 -7.17 -30.22
C GLN A 71 22.20 -8.14 -29.32
N ARG A 72 22.74 -9.35 -29.10
CA ARG A 72 22.09 -10.36 -28.24
C ARG A 72 22.30 -10.12 -26.77
N LYS A 73 23.49 -9.76 -26.33
CA LYS A 73 23.88 -9.68 -24.93
C LYS A 73 23.60 -8.31 -24.28
N VAL A 74 23.47 -7.23 -25.08
CA VAL A 74 23.30 -5.86 -24.53
C VAL A 74 22.08 -5.15 -25.11
N ASP A 75 22.02 -5.06 -26.46
CA ASP A 75 21.03 -4.17 -27.09
C ASP A 75 19.57 -4.68 -26.86
N ARG A 76 19.33 -5.99 -26.96
CA ARG A 76 18.01 -6.60 -26.71
C ARG A 76 17.57 -6.51 -25.26
N PRO A 77 18.38 -6.91 -24.26
CA PRO A 77 17.99 -6.73 -22.84
C PRO A 77 17.72 -5.27 -22.48
N VAL A 78 18.58 -4.35 -22.91
CA VAL A 78 18.41 -2.92 -22.64
C VAL A 78 17.14 -2.38 -23.28
N SER A 79 16.83 -2.75 -24.53
CA SER A 79 15.60 -2.32 -25.19
C SER A 79 14.36 -2.89 -24.51
N LYS A 80 14.42 -4.12 -23.98
CA LYS A 80 13.34 -4.73 -23.21
C LYS A 80 13.10 -3.99 -21.90
N ILE A 81 14.15 -3.69 -21.12
CA ILE A 81 14.05 -2.91 -19.89
C ILE A 81 13.43 -1.52 -20.15
N LEU A 82 13.87 -0.84 -21.22
CA LEU A 82 13.30 0.46 -21.60
C LEU A 82 11.82 0.34 -21.96
N ASN A 83 11.42 -0.69 -22.71
CA ASN A 83 10.04 -0.93 -23.08
C ASN A 83 9.17 -1.20 -21.84
N VAL A 84 9.63 -2.10 -20.94
CA VAL A 84 8.95 -2.41 -19.70
C VAL A 84 8.77 -1.16 -18.83
N THR A 85 9.83 -0.35 -18.66
CA THR A 85 9.73 0.88 -17.87
C THR A 85 8.80 1.92 -18.51
N GLU A 86 8.71 1.97 -19.83
CA GLU A 86 7.77 2.85 -20.54
C GLU A 86 6.32 2.38 -20.34
N HIS A 87 6.03 1.07 -20.40
CA HIS A 87 4.71 0.53 -20.10
C HIS A 87 4.31 0.79 -18.63
N MET A 88 5.23 0.55 -17.68
CA MET A 88 5.00 0.87 -16.27
C MET A 88 4.68 2.36 -16.05
N ALA A 89 5.37 3.26 -16.75
CA ALA A 89 5.12 4.71 -16.67
C ALA A 89 3.74 5.12 -17.23
N ARG A 90 3.13 4.30 -18.07
CA ARG A 90 1.78 4.47 -18.60
C ARG A 90 0.69 3.80 -17.73
N GLY A 91 1.09 3.10 -16.64
CA GLY A 91 0.17 2.33 -15.81
C GLY A 91 -0.15 0.93 -16.36
N GLU A 92 0.58 0.46 -17.35
CA GLU A 92 0.42 -0.86 -17.95
C GLU A 92 1.36 -1.84 -17.24
N PHE A 93 0.88 -2.50 -16.17
CA PHE A 93 1.70 -3.37 -15.33
C PHE A 93 1.72 -4.84 -15.79
N ASP A 94 0.85 -5.23 -16.72
CA ASP A 94 0.77 -6.61 -17.29
C ASP A 94 1.74 -6.78 -18.46
N THR A 95 3.02 -6.53 -18.24
CA THR A 95 4.09 -6.70 -19.22
C THR A 95 4.88 -7.98 -18.98
N ASP A 96 5.43 -8.57 -20.07
CA ASP A 96 6.30 -9.74 -19.97
C ASP A 96 7.71 -9.33 -19.51
N PHE A 97 8.08 -9.73 -18.29
CA PHE A 97 9.37 -9.46 -17.67
C PHE A 97 10.44 -10.53 -17.97
N THR A 98 10.11 -11.60 -18.69
CA THR A 98 11.04 -12.70 -18.95
C THR A 98 12.02 -12.38 -20.08
N LEU A 99 13.33 -12.60 -19.88
CA LEU A 99 14.30 -12.66 -20.97
C LEU A 99 14.37 -14.09 -21.50
N ALA A 100 14.26 -14.25 -22.82
CA ALA A 100 14.50 -15.52 -23.45
C ALA A 100 16.02 -15.75 -23.53
N HIS A 101 16.58 -16.52 -22.59
CA HIS A 101 17.96 -16.97 -22.64
C HIS A 101 18.07 -18.28 -23.44
N GLU A 102 18.84 -18.27 -24.50
CA GLU A 102 19.16 -19.50 -25.27
C GLU A 102 20.08 -20.46 -24.49
N TRP A 103 20.72 -20.00 -23.39
CA TRP A 103 21.78 -20.73 -22.67
C TRP A 103 21.62 -20.82 -21.17
N GLY A 104 20.48 -20.40 -20.61
CA GLY A 104 20.11 -20.63 -19.19
C GLY A 104 21.00 -19.97 -18.13
N GLU A 105 21.84 -19.04 -18.46
CA GLU A 105 22.63 -18.29 -17.49
C GLU A 105 21.90 -17.05 -17.04
N TYR A 106 21.58 -16.98 -15.72
CA TYR A 106 21.04 -15.84 -15.05
C TYR A 106 22.08 -14.70 -15.01
N ASP A 107 21.73 -13.52 -15.53
CA ASP A 107 22.64 -12.39 -15.59
C ASP A 107 22.08 -11.13 -14.87
N VAL A 108 22.84 -10.03 -14.90
CA VAL A 108 22.46 -8.77 -14.25
C VAL A 108 21.14 -8.20 -14.81
N PHE A 109 20.83 -8.46 -16.08
CA PHE A 109 19.60 -7.96 -16.70
C PHE A 109 18.38 -8.72 -16.21
N ASP A 110 18.51 -10.03 -15.93
CA ASP A 110 17.44 -10.83 -15.30
C ASP A 110 17.14 -10.33 -13.91
N PHE A 111 18.17 -10.05 -13.10
CA PHE A 111 18.00 -9.46 -11.77
C PHE A 111 17.29 -8.11 -11.82
N ILE A 112 17.62 -7.26 -12.81
CA ILE A 112 16.93 -5.96 -12.99
C ILE A 112 15.46 -6.18 -13.36
N LEU A 113 15.17 -7.10 -14.29
CA LEU A 113 13.79 -7.38 -14.71
C LEU A 113 12.97 -8.03 -13.60
N GLU A 114 13.56 -8.90 -12.78
CA GLU A 114 12.89 -9.47 -11.61
C GLU A 114 12.51 -8.38 -10.60
N ASN A 115 13.42 -7.46 -10.26
CA ASN A 115 13.11 -6.33 -9.38
C ASN A 115 12.05 -5.40 -9.99
N LEU A 116 12.09 -5.17 -11.30
CA LEU A 116 11.05 -4.39 -11.99
C LEU A 116 9.71 -5.11 -11.96
N SER A 117 9.69 -6.45 -12.08
CA SER A 117 8.47 -7.24 -11.95
C SER A 117 7.85 -7.11 -10.57
N LEU A 118 8.65 -7.24 -9.50
CA LEU A 118 8.18 -7.05 -8.13
C LEU A 118 7.62 -5.63 -7.91
N THR A 119 8.33 -4.62 -8.43
CA THR A 119 7.87 -3.22 -8.35
C THR A 119 6.57 -3.00 -9.12
N ALA A 120 6.42 -3.60 -10.31
CA ALA A 120 5.21 -3.52 -11.11
C ALA A 120 4.02 -4.18 -10.41
N GLU A 121 4.23 -5.34 -9.77
CA GLU A 121 3.20 -5.99 -8.98
C GLU A 121 2.75 -5.13 -7.79
N GLU A 122 3.66 -4.49 -7.08
CA GLU A 122 3.33 -3.60 -5.97
C GLU A 122 2.56 -2.37 -6.44
N LEU A 123 2.98 -1.76 -7.56
CA LEU A 123 2.27 -0.63 -8.17
C LEU A 123 0.87 -1.04 -8.62
N LYS A 124 0.73 -2.20 -9.28
CA LYS A 124 -0.57 -2.75 -9.71
C LYS A 124 -1.50 -2.97 -8.52
N ARG A 125 -1.00 -3.59 -7.44
CA ARG A 125 -1.77 -3.78 -6.19
C ARG A 125 -2.17 -2.46 -5.56
N GLY A 126 -1.28 -1.45 -5.63
CA GLY A 126 -1.57 -0.08 -5.14
C GLY A 126 -2.68 0.60 -5.94
N GLU A 127 -2.60 0.53 -7.27
CA GLU A 127 -3.63 1.07 -8.18
C GLU A 127 -4.98 0.38 -7.99
N GLN A 128 -4.98 -0.96 -7.89
CA GLN A 128 -6.19 -1.74 -7.64
C GLN A 128 -6.84 -1.33 -6.31
N ARG A 129 -6.08 -1.28 -5.22
CA ARG A 129 -6.58 -0.83 -3.91
C ARG A 129 -7.16 0.58 -3.96
N ARG A 130 -6.55 1.48 -4.72
CA ARG A 130 -7.06 2.85 -4.92
C ARG A 130 -8.36 2.86 -5.72
N SER A 131 -8.45 2.06 -6.78
CA SER A 131 -9.66 1.92 -7.60
C SER A 131 -10.82 1.36 -6.77
N ASP A 132 -10.56 0.27 -6.03
CA ASP A 132 -11.55 -0.37 -5.16
C ASP A 132 -12.01 0.59 -4.05
N PHE A 133 -11.10 1.38 -3.48
CA PHE A 133 -11.44 2.42 -2.51
C PHE A 133 -12.40 3.46 -3.09
N VAL A 134 -12.12 4.00 -4.28
CA VAL A 134 -13.00 4.99 -4.95
C VAL A 134 -14.36 4.39 -5.30
N ALA A 135 -14.39 3.15 -5.77
CA ALA A 135 -15.63 2.44 -6.08
C ALA A 135 -16.49 2.23 -4.83
N ASN A 136 -15.88 1.77 -3.73
CA ASN A 136 -16.56 1.57 -2.46
C ASN A 136 -17.07 2.88 -1.85
N VAL A 137 -16.25 3.96 -1.84
CA VAL A 137 -16.72 5.31 -1.43
C VAL A 137 -17.96 5.72 -2.22
N SER A 138 -17.91 5.55 -3.55
CA SER A 138 -19.01 5.94 -4.42
C SER A 138 -20.29 5.15 -4.12
N HIS A 139 -20.15 3.85 -3.85
CA HIS A 139 -21.29 2.99 -3.48
C HIS A 139 -21.88 3.38 -2.12
N GLU A 140 -21.03 3.55 -1.10
CA GLU A 140 -21.44 3.92 0.26
C GLU A 140 -22.04 5.33 0.35
N LEU A 141 -21.67 6.25 -0.54
CA LEU A 141 -22.30 7.57 -0.67
C LEU A 141 -23.67 7.52 -1.36
N LYS A 142 -23.81 6.66 -2.38
CA LYS A 142 -25.03 6.59 -3.20
C LYS A 142 -26.24 6.13 -2.38
N THR A 143 -26.06 5.19 -1.47
CA THR A 143 -27.15 4.61 -0.66
C THR A 143 -27.81 5.65 0.25
N PRO A 144 -27.11 6.34 1.17
CA PRO A 144 -27.73 7.37 2.01
C PRO A 144 -28.23 8.56 1.20
N LEU A 145 -27.59 8.93 0.10
CA LEU A 145 -28.04 10.01 -0.76
C LEU A 145 -29.38 9.68 -1.41
N ALA A 146 -29.60 8.45 -1.86
CA ALA A 146 -30.88 7.99 -2.37
C ALA A 146 -31.99 8.06 -1.31
N ILE A 147 -31.68 7.67 -0.06
CA ILE A 147 -32.63 7.78 1.05
C ILE A 147 -33.00 9.24 1.30
N VAL A 148 -32.01 10.15 1.37
CA VAL A 148 -32.22 11.59 1.54
C VAL A 148 -33.16 12.14 0.44
N THR A 149 -32.88 11.80 -0.82
CA THR A 149 -33.67 12.25 -1.97
C THR A 149 -35.10 11.73 -1.88
N ASN A 150 -35.28 10.42 -1.64
CA ASN A 150 -36.60 9.81 -1.55
C ASN A 150 -37.42 10.39 -0.38
N CYS A 151 -36.82 10.58 0.80
CA CYS A 151 -37.50 11.20 1.94
C CYS A 151 -37.90 12.64 1.63
N ALA A 152 -37.02 13.42 0.98
CA ALA A 152 -37.31 14.79 0.59
C ALA A 152 -38.48 14.86 -0.40
N ASP A 153 -38.57 13.94 -1.38
CA ASP A 153 -39.67 13.88 -2.33
C ASP A 153 -41.00 13.54 -1.65
N VAL A 154 -41.00 12.61 -0.67
CA VAL A 154 -42.20 12.30 0.11
C VAL A 154 -42.63 13.48 0.97
N LEU A 155 -41.70 14.16 1.63
CA LEU A 155 -41.99 15.32 2.49
C LEU A 155 -42.56 16.53 1.72
N ARG A 156 -42.36 16.60 0.40
CA ARG A 156 -42.91 17.63 -0.52
C ARG A 156 -44.39 17.38 -0.87
N GLN A 157 -44.92 16.19 -0.60
CA GLN A 157 -46.31 15.88 -0.94
C GLN A 157 -47.29 16.65 -0.06
N GLU A 158 -48.33 17.23 -0.67
CA GLU A 158 -49.43 17.86 0.03
C GLU A 158 -50.31 16.81 0.70
N GLY A 159 -50.78 17.11 1.92
CA GLY A 159 -51.66 16.22 2.66
C GLY A 159 -51.00 15.05 3.39
N LEU A 160 -49.66 15.04 3.49
CA LEU A 160 -48.95 14.01 4.28
C LEU A 160 -49.34 14.14 5.77
N PRO A 161 -49.80 13.04 6.43
CA PRO A 161 -50.09 13.03 7.86
C PRO A 161 -48.87 13.44 8.69
N GLU A 162 -49.07 14.18 9.80
CA GLU A 162 -48.00 14.73 10.63
C GLU A 162 -47.09 13.62 11.20
N GLU A 163 -47.66 12.46 11.55
CA GLU A 163 -46.92 11.30 12.04
C GLU A 163 -45.94 10.76 11.00
N ARG A 164 -46.40 10.62 9.74
CA ARG A 164 -45.56 10.23 8.60
C ARG A 164 -44.51 11.28 8.29
N ARG A 165 -44.84 12.56 8.38
CA ARG A 165 -43.90 13.65 8.17
C ARG A 165 -42.78 13.60 9.18
N ARG A 166 -43.05 13.30 10.43
CA ARG A 166 -42.03 13.13 11.49
C ARG A 166 -41.15 11.90 11.22
N GLU A 167 -41.74 10.77 10.91
CA GLU A 167 -41.04 9.54 10.54
C GLU A 167 -40.03 9.77 9.38
N TYR A 168 -40.47 10.37 8.27
CA TYR A 168 -39.59 10.66 7.17
C TYR A 168 -38.50 11.69 7.47
N ALA A 169 -38.80 12.67 8.34
CA ALA A 169 -37.82 13.63 8.80
C ALA A 169 -36.70 12.96 9.65
N GLU A 170 -37.08 12.01 10.51
CA GLU A 170 -36.11 11.22 11.30
C GLU A 170 -35.24 10.34 10.41
N ILE A 171 -35.82 9.64 9.44
CA ILE A 171 -35.08 8.82 8.47
C ILE A 171 -34.11 9.70 7.66
N LEU A 172 -34.56 10.87 7.21
CA LEU A 172 -33.73 11.83 6.47
C LEU A 172 -32.57 12.32 7.33
N HIS A 173 -32.85 12.70 8.58
CA HIS A 173 -31.82 13.16 9.52
C HIS A 173 -30.77 12.09 9.79
N ALA A 174 -31.18 10.85 10.01
CA ALA A 174 -30.28 9.72 10.21
C ALA A 174 -29.41 9.44 8.96
N ALA A 175 -30.00 9.50 7.76
CA ALA A 175 -29.26 9.29 6.51
C ALA A 175 -28.25 10.41 6.24
N ALA A 176 -28.61 11.68 6.52
CA ALA A 176 -27.71 12.82 6.42
C ALA A 176 -26.55 12.73 7.42
N GLY A 177 -26.82 12.29 8.64
CA GLY A 177 -25.79 12.01 9.66
C GLY A 177 -24.79 10.95 9.22
N ARG A 178 -25.29 9.83 8.65
CA ARG A 178 -24.43 8.78 8.09
C ARG A 178 -23.54 9.27 6.95
N LEU A 179 -24.08 10.08 6.04
CA LEU A 179 -23.34 10.68 4.95
C LEU A 179 -22.21 11.58 5.46
N SER A 180 -22.53 12.44 6.44
CA SER A 180 -21.54 13.33 7.07
C SER A 180 -20.41 12.56 7.76
N ALA A 181 -20.74 11.49 8.50
CA ALA A 181 -19.76 10.62 9.15
C ALA A 181 -18.86 9.92 8.13
N LEU A 182 -19.43 9.41 7.04
CA LEU A 182 -18.66 8.76 5.97
C LEU A 182 -17.66 9.73 5.33
N VAL A 183 -18.12 10.94 4.94
CA VAL A 183 -17.25 11.98 4.36
C VAL A 183 -16.13 12.36 5.34
N SER A 184 -16.46 12.55 6.62
CA SER A 184 -15.47 12.86 7.66
C SER A 184 -14.42 11.75 7.80
N ASN A 185 -14.84 10.48 7.80
CA ASN A 185 -13.94 9.33 7.92
C ASN A 185 -13.03 9.18 6.70
N VAL A 186 -13.56 9.39 5.48
CA VAL A 186 -12.78 9.38 4.23
C VAL A 186 -11.70 10.47 4.28
N LEU A 187 -12.06 11.70 4.67
CA LEU A 187 -11.11 12.81 4.77
C LEU A 187 -10.05 12.60 5.86
N LYS A 188 -10.44 12.01 7.00
CA LYS A 188 -9.48 11.66 8.06
C LYS A 188 -8.50 10.60 7.57
N LEU A 189 -9.01 9.54 6.92
CA LEU A 189 -8.17 8.47 6.39
C LEU A 189 -7.18 9.00 5.33
N ASP A 190 -7.65 9.83 4.40
CA ASP A 190 -6.81 10.46 3.39
C ASP A 190 -5.68 11.31 4.02
N LYS A 191 -6.00 12.13 5.02
CA LYS A 191 -5.00 12.94 5.74
C LYS A 191 -3.95 12.09 6.45
N LEU A 192 -4.36 10.99 7.10
CA LEU A 192 -3.47 10.07 7.80
C LEU A 192 -2.59 9.28 6.82
N GLU A 193 -3.11 8.91 5.65
CA GLU A 193 -2.35 8.16 4.63
C GLU A 193 -1.32 9.03 3.90
N ASN A 194 -1.71 10.26 3.56
CA ASN A 194 -0.84 11.19 2.82
C ASN A 194 0.17 11.93 3.72
N GLY A 195 0.21 11.64 5.03
CA GLY A 195 1.11 12.30 5.97
C GLY A 195 0.83 13.80 6.13
N SER A 196 -0.37 14.25 5.73
CA SER A 196 -0.78 15.66 5.83
C SER A 196 -1.14 16.06 7.27
N MET A 197 -1.11 15.11 8.20
CA MET A 197 -1.40 15.29 9.61
C MET A 197 -0.27 14.62 10.42
N PRO A 198 0.89 15.30 10.58
CA PRO A 198 1.96 14.78 11.42
C PRO A 198 1.47 14.71 12.87
N PRO A 199 1.77 13.61 13.61
CA PRO A 199 1.37 13.49 15.01
C PRO A 199 1.93 14.63 15.86
N GLU A 200 1.08 15.27 16.66
CA GLU A 200 1.48 16.27 17.64
C GLU A 200 1.67 15.63 19.01
N ALA A 201 2.86 15.12 19.29
CA ALA A 201 3.16 14.51 20.58
C ALA A 201 3.16 15.56 21.69
N LYS A 202 2.23 15.41 22.65
CA LYS A 202 2.12 16.22 23.86
C LYS A 202 1.99 15.31 25.08
N LYS A 203 2.42 15.78 26.23
CA LYS A 203 2.22 15.07 27.48
C LYS A 203 0.81 15.33 27.98
N PHE A 204 0.05 14.26 28.26
CA PHE A 204 -1.31 14.34 28.80
C PHE A 204 -1.65 13.12 29.66
N ASP A 205 -2.73 13.18 30.42
CA ASP A 205 -3.27 12.06 31.21
C ASP A 205 -4.14 11.17 30.32
N LEU A 206 -3.67 9.96 30.03
CA LEU A 206 -4.37 9.00 29.20
C LEU A 206 -5.66 8.50 29.87
N GLY A 207 -5.66 8.37 31.20
CA GLY A 207 -6.84 7.94 31.94
C GLY A 207 -7.99 8.94 31.84
N GLU A 208 -7.69 10.23 31.96
CA GLU A 208 -8.67 11.30 31.79
C GLU A 208 -9.22 11.34 30.35
N SER A 209 -8.32 11.28 29.35
CA SER A 209 -8.71 11.28 27.94
C SER A 209 -9.59 10.06 27.57
N LEU A 210 -9.24 8.87 28.07
CA LEU A 210 -10.02 7.65 27.85
C LEU A 210 -11.40 7.73 28.54
N ALA A 211 -11.45 8.22 29.79
CA ALA A 211 -12.70 8.41 30.52
C ALA A 211 -13.64 9.37 29.79
N GLN A 212 -13.13 10.47 29.25
CA GLN A 212 -13.94 11.40 28.44
C GLN A 212 -14.49 10.72 27.16
N CYS A 213 -13.72 9.83 26.54
CA CYS A 213 -14.23 9.05 25.40
C CYS A 213 -15.34 8.08 25.82
N VAL A 214 -15.23 7.40 26.99
CA VAL A 214 -16.26 6.49 27.50
C VAL A 214 -17.57 7.23 27.78
N LEU A 215 -17.50 8.41 28.43
CA LEU A 215 -18.68 9.24 28.75
C LEU A 215 -19.50 9.61 27.51
N GLN A 216 -18.90 9.76 26.34
CA GLN A 216 -19.62 10.05 25.10
C GLN A 216 -20.60 8.93 24.68
N PHE A 217 -20.40 7.72 25.17
CA PHE A 217 -21.24 6.57 24.84
C PHE A 217 -22.23 6.18 25.95
N GLU A 218 -22.25 6.88 27.08
CA GLU A 218 -23.13 6.58 28.23
C GLU A 218 -24.60 6.56 27.82
N ASP A 219 -25.06 7.64 27.16
CA ASP A 219 -26.46 7.75 26.70
C ASP A 219 -26.84 6.65 25.68
N ALA A 220 -25.89 6.27 24.81
CA ALA A 220 -26.13 5.23 23.81
C ALA A 220 -26.21 3.84 24.45
N ALA A 221 -25.35 3.59 25.42
CA ALA A 221 -25.35 2.36 26.20
C ALA A 221 -26.61 2.23 27.06
N GLU A 222 -27.02 3.31 27.76
CA GLU A 222 -28.26 3.32 28.57
C GLU A 222 -29.49 3.01 27.70
N ARG A 223 -29.64 3.69 26.56
CA ARG A 223 -30.74 3.42 25.61
C ARG A 223 -30.78 1.98 25.11
N LYS A 224 -29.62 1.33 24.99
CA LYS A 224 -29.49 -0.07 24.54
C LYS A 224 -29.52 -1.07 25.69
N GLY A 225 -29.51 -0.59 26.94
CA GLY A 225 -29.45 -1.41 28.15
C GLY A 225 -28.12 -2.13 28.33
N LEU A 226 -27.03 -1.52 27.95
CA LEU A 226 -25.67 -2.06 28.11
C LEU A 226 -25.06 -1.66 29.44
N ASN A 227 -24.19 -2.48 30.00
CA ASN A 227 -23.37 -2.15 31.16
C ASN A 227 -21.95 -1.74 30.70
N PHE A 228 -21.43 -0.62 31.27
CA PHE A 228 -20.02 -0.30 31.20
C PHE A 228 -19.31 -0.72 32.48
N ALA A 229 -18.21 -1.46 32.36
CA ALA A 229 -17.32 -1.81 33.46
C ALA A 229 -15.93 -1.22 33.16
N CYS A 230 -15.58 -0.14 33.86
CA CYS A 230 -14.35 0.60 33.62
C CYS A 230 -13.37 0.40 34.77
N GLU A 231 -12.15 -0.06 34.44
CA GLU A 231 -10.98 -0.15 35.33
C GLU A 231 -9.86 0.73 34.76
N ILE A 232 -9.93 2.03 35.03
CA ILE A 232 -8.98 3.01 34.49
C ILE A 232 -8.01 3.40 35.60
N GLU A 233 -6.72 3.03 35.43
CA GLU A 233 -5.64 3.43 36.33
C GLU A 233 -5.43 4.95 36.26
N GLU A 234 -5.40 5.63 37.40
CA GLU A 234 -5.22 7.08 37.50
C GLU A 234 -3.76 7.50 37.29
N GLY A 235 -3.57 8.70 36.73
CA GLY A 235 -2.25 9.32 36.58
C GLY A 235 -1.32 8.61 35.59
N VAL A 236 -1.88 7.90 34.61
CA VAL A 236 -1.09 7.31 33.51
C VAL A 236 -0.79 8.40 32.49
N GLU A 237 0.35 9.06 32.66
CA GLU A 237 0.83 10.09 31.74
C GLU A 237 1.53 9.47 30.53
N LEU A 238 1.22 9.97 29.34
CA LEU A 238 1.82 9.54 28.07
C LEU A 238 2.21 10.75 27.23
N VAL A 239 3.31 10.62 26.47
CA VAL A 239 3.70 11.60 25.44
C VAL A 239 3.29 11.03 24.07
N SER A 240 2.19 11.52 23.54
CA SER A 240 1.63 11.06 22.26
C SER A 240 0.68 12.11 21.68
N ASP A 241 0.03 11.80 20.57
CA ASP A 241 -1.05 12.62 20.00
C ASP A 241 -2.40 12.21 20.59
N GLU A 242 -2.93 13.05 21.48
CA GLU A 242 -4.20 12.82 22.16
C GLU A 242 -5.37 12.71 21.17
N SER A 243 -5.34 13.45 20.06
CA SER A 243 -6.44 13.46 19.08
C SER A 243 -6.48 12.13 18.29
N LEU A 244 -5.32 11.56 17.96
CA LEU A 244 -5.22 10.24 17.34
C LEU A 244 -5.66 9.14 18.31
N LEU A 245 -5.27 9.22 19.59
CA LEU A 245 -5.69 8.26 20.59
C LEU A 245 -7.19 8.34 20.86
N SER A 246 -7.75 9.54 21.01
CA SER A 246 -9.22 9.73 21.14
C SER A 246 -9.98 9.15 19.94
N MET A 247 -9.42 9.26 18.72
CA MET A 247 -10.02 8.64 17.54
C MET A 247 -9.97 7.11 17.62
N ILE A 248 -8.89 6.53 18.15
CA ILE A 248 -8.80 5.07 18.37
C ILE A 248 -9.91 4.64 19.35
N TRP A 249 -9.98 5.29 20.54
CA TRP A 249 -10.93 4.91 21.59
C TRP A 249 -12.37 5.06 21.14
N THR A 250 -12.72 6.17 20.50
CA THR A 250 -14.08 6.40 20.00
C THR A 250 -14.52 5.38 18.96
N ASN A 251 -13.63 4.94 18.06
CA ASN A 251 -13.95 3.90 17.09
C ASN A 251 -14.10 2.52 17.74
N LEU A 252 -13.22 2.14 18.66
CA LEU A 252 -13.32 0.86 19.38
C LEU A 252 -14.57 0.81 20.26
N LEU A 253 -14.86 1.86 21.03
CA LEU A 253 -16.05 1.98 21.88
C LEU A 253 -17.34 1.97 21.06
N SER A 254 -17.37 2.70 19.93
CA SER A 254 -18.48 2.69 18.99
C SER A 254 -18.78 1.28 18.49
N ASN A 255 -17.75 0.51 18.12
CA ASN A 255 -17.93 -0.87 17.70
C ASN A 255 -18.43 -1.75 18.85
N ALA A 256 -17.86 -1.62 20.05
CA ALA A 256 -18.29 -2.38 21.22
C ALA A 256 -19.77 -2.15 21.54
N VAL A 257 -20.21 -0.88 21.61
CA VAL A 257 -21.61 -0.52 21.84
C VAL A 257 -22.53 -1.02 20.72
N LYS A 258 -22.06 -0.94 19.47
CA LYS A 258 -22.81 -1.36 18.30
C LYS A 258 -23.06 -2.86 18.28
N PHE A 259 -22.05 -3.68 18.51
CA PHE A 259 -22.09 -5.12 18.33
C PHE A 259 -22.44 -5.91 19.60
N THR A 260 -22.55 -5.25 20.76
CA THR A 260 -23.04 -5.87 21.99
C THR A 260 -24.56 -5.83 22.02
N ASP A 261 -25.21 -6.96 22.29
CA ASP A 261 -26.67 -7.04 22.44
C ASP A 261 -27.15 -6.41 23.75
N ALA A 262 -28.44 -6.10 23.81
CA ALA A 262 -29.08 -5.54 25.03
C ALA A 262 -28.82 -6.46 26.24
N GLY A 263 -28.45 -5.84 27.37
CA GLY A 263 -28.06 -6.54 28.61
C GLY A 263 -26.60 -7.00 28.64
N GLY A 264 -25.85 -6.82 27.54
CA GLY A 264 -24.43 -7.15 27.50
C GLY A 264 -23.55 -6.12 28.22
N THR A 265 -22.25 -6.37 28.24
CA THR A 265 -21.27 -5.55 28.96
C THR A 265 -20.11 -5.16 28.06
N VAL A 266 -19.70 -3.90 28.15
CA VAL A 266 -18.46 -3.38 27.56
C VAL A 266 -17.47 -3.11 28.69
N PHE A 267 -16.32 -3.73 28.62
CA PHE A 267 -15.22 -3.55 29.57
C PHE A 267 -14.16 -2.61 28.97
N VAL A 268 -13.73 -1.65 29.76
CA VAL A 268 -12.64 -0.72 29.38
C VAL A 268 -11.60 -0.76 30.48
N THR A 269 -10.37 -1.19 30.15
CA THR A 269 -9.29 -1.27 31.13
C THR A 269 -8.10 -0.45 30.65
N LEU A 270 -7.53 0.35 31.53
CA LEU A 270 -6.24 1.02 31.34
C LEU A 270 -5.29 0.58 32.42
N ARG A 271 -4.10 0.14 32.03
CA ARG A 271 -3.02 -0.23 32.94
C ARG A 271 -1.71 0.38 32.46
N ARG A 272 -0.90 0.80 33.42
CA ARG A 272 0.49 1.18 33.15
C ARG A 272 1.32 -0.07 32.86
N GLU A 273 2.14 -0.03 31.82
CA GLU A 273 3.15 -1.06 31.54
C GLU A 273 4.56 -0.46 31.59
N GLU A 274 5.57 -1.31 31.65
CA GLU A 274 6.98 -0.88 31.66
C GLU A 274 7.31 -0.21 30.32
N GLY A 275 7.51 1.13 30.35
CA GLY A 275 7.76 1.94 29.17
C GLY A 275 6.52 2.39 28.38
N GLY A 276 5.32 2.31 28.95
CA GLY A 276 4.11 2.76 28.24
C GLY A 276 2.80 2.48 28.97
N ALA A 277 1.78 2.19 28.20
CA ALA A 277 0.44 1.88 28.69
C ALA A 277 -0.26 0.83 27.82
N CYS A 278 -1.16 0.06 28.44
CA CYS A 278 -2.02 -0.91 27.78
C CYS A 278 -3.48 -0.54 28.00
N VAL A 279 -4.24 -0.39 26.91
CA VAL A 279 -5.69 -0.17 26.93
C VAL A 279 -6.37 -1.38 26.32
N GLU A 280 -7.34 -1.94 27.06
CA GLU A 280 -8.19 -3.02 26.56
C GLU A 280 -9.64 -2.53 26.45
N VAL A 281 -10.25 -2.76 25.30
CA VAL A 281 -11.70 -2.61 25.09
C VAL A 281 -12.23 -3.99 24.74
N ARG A 282 -13.08 -4.54 25.61
CA ARG A 282 -13.70 -5.87 25.45
C ARG A 282 -15.20 -5.75 25.47
N ASP A 283 -15.88 -6.46 24.61
CA ASP A 283 -17.33 -6.58 24.57
C ASP A 283 -17.81 -8.03 24.74
N THR A 284 -19.07 -8.20 25.13
CA THR A 284 -19.76 -9.49 25.16
C THR A 284 -20.73 -9.66 24.00
N GLY A 285 -20.39 -9.11 22.85
CA GLY A 285 -21.23 -9.10 21.66
C GLY A 285 -21.18 -10.39 20.84
N CYS A 286 -21.60 -10.29 19.58
CA CYS A 286 -21.66 -11.43 18.67
C CYS A 286 -20.31 -12.05 18.34
N GLY A 287 -19.19 -11.33 18.58
CA GLY A 287 -17.85 -11.78 18.18
C GLY A 287 -17.66 -11.92 16.68
N MET A 288 -16.53 -12.48 16.27
CA MET A 288 -16.12 -12.60 14.87
C MET A 288 -15.49 -13.95 14.59
N SER A 289 -15.65 -14.47 13.35
CA SER A 289 -14.90 -15.61 12.85
C SER A 289 -13.43 -15.27 12.61
N ALA A 290 -12.56 -16.26 12.56
CA ALA A 290 -11.14 -16.05 12.22
C ALA A 290 -10.94 -15.43 10.84
N GLU A 291 -11.80 -15.78 9.87
CA GLU A 291 -11.79 -15.20 8.52
C GLU A 291 -12.15 -13.70 8.57
N THR A 292 -13.22 -13.35 9.28
CA THR A 292 -13.59 -11.94 9.50
C THR A 292 -12.46 -11.20 10.22
N GLY A 293 -11.89 -11.78 11.29
CA GLY A 293 -10.80 -11.19 12.07
C GLY A 293 -9.55 -10.86 11.25
N ALA A 294 -9.27 -11.63 10.20
CA ALA A 294 -8.13 -11.38 9.31
C ALA A 294 -8.30 -10.10 8.46
N HIS A 295 -9.54 -9.65 8.24
CA HIS A 295 -9.88 -8.55 7.33
C HIS A 295 -10.48 -7.31 8.00
N ILE A 296 -10.67 -7.31 9.32
CA ILE A 296 -11.39 -6.22 10.02
C ILE A 296 -10.72 -4.84 9.88
N PHE A 297 -9.44 -4.79 9.57
CA PHE A 297 -8.68 -3.55 9.33
C PHE A 297 -8.67 -3.12 7.87
N ASP A 298 -9.20 -3.95 6.96
CA ASP A 298 -9.31 -3.59 5.55
C ASP A 298 -10.38 -2.51 5.36
N LYS A 299 -10.13 -1.59 4.44
CA LYS A 299 -11.05 -0.47 4.16
C LYS A 299 -12.36 -1.00 3.58
N PHE A 300 -13.50 -0.52 4.11
CA PHE A 300 -14.85 -0.91 3.70
C PHE A 300 -15.19 -2.39 3.95
N TYR A 301 -14.33 -3.12 4.64
CA TYR A 301 -14.66 -4.50 4.98
C TYR A 301 -15.76 -4.51 6.06
N GLN A 302 -16.78 -5.29 5.81
CA GLN A 302 -17.86 -5.58 6.72
C GLN A 302 -17.99 -7.10 6.74
N GLY A 303 -17.94 -7.70 7.93
CA GLY A 303 -18.20 -9.12 8.09
C GLY A 303 -19.62 -9.49 7.65
N ASP A 304 -20.05 -10.70 7.92
CA ASP A 304 -21.31 -11.27 7.43
C ASP A 304 -22.50 -10.29 7.54
N THR A 305 -23.06 -9.93 6.37
CA THR A 305 -24.12 -8.92 6.21
C THR A 305 -25.48 -9.35 6.76
N SER A 306 -25.59 -10.56 7.32
CA SER A 306 -26.82 -11.09 7.92
C SER A 306 -27.28 -10.32 9.16
N HIS A 307 -26.39 -9.60 9.82
CA HIS A 307 -26.70 -8.61 10.84
C HIS A 307 -26.43 -7.22 10.30
N ALA A 308 -27.35 -6.67 9.50
CA ALA A 308 -27.28 -5.34 8.86
C ALA A 308 -27.19 -4.19 9.90
N GLN A 309 -26.16 -4.22 10.73
CA GLN A 309 -25.87 -3.16 11.67
C GLN A 309 -25.03 -2.07 11.00
N GLU A 310 -25.42 -0.84 11.21
CA GLU A 310 -24.92 0.38 10.57
C GLU A 310 -23.40 0.58 10.74
N GLY A 311 -22.69 0.72 9.64
CA GLY A 311 -21.28 1.10 9.64
C GLY A 311 -20.73 1.14 8.22
N ASN A 312 -19.69 1.92 7.98
CA ASN A 312 -19.09 2.10 6.66
C ASN A 312 -17.77 1.33 6.48
N GLY A 313 -17.38 0.45 7.41
CA GLY A 313 -16.14 -0.34 7.31
C GLY A 313 -14.84 0.48 7.32
N LEU A 314 -14.87 1.76 7.71
CA LEU A 314 -13.68 2.62 7.78
C LEU A 314 -13.13 2.81 9.20
N GLY A 315 -13.93 2.53 10.24
CA GLY A 315 -13.56 2.82 11.63
C GLY A 315 -12.31 2.08 12.09
N LEU A 316 -12.22 0.76 11.84
CA LEU A 316 -11.06 -0.04 12.22
C LEU A 316 -9.84 0.21 11.31
N ALA A 317 -10.05 0.57 10.04
CA ALA A 317 -8.97 1.03 9.16
C ALA A 317 -8.33 2.33 9.68
N LEU A 318 -9.15 3.27 10.18
CA LEU A 318 -8.67 4.48 10.87
C LEU A 318 -7.90 4.14 12.15
N VAL A 319 -8.41 3.21 12.97
CA VAL A 319 -7.73 2.72 14.18
C VAL A 319 -6.35 2.18 13.84
N LYS A 320 -6.26 1.28 12.87
CA LYS A 320 -4.96 0.69 12.47
C LYS A 320 -3.98 1.76 12.02
N LYS A 321 -4.43 2.69 11.17
CA LYS A 321 -3.57 3.77 10.68
C LYS A 321 -3.13 4.73 11.79
N ALA A 322 -4.01 5.08 12.73
CA ALA A 322 -3.66 5.92 13.87
C ALA A 322 -2.65 5.23 14.80
N ILE A 323 -2.84 3.92 15.08
CA ILE A 323 -1.89 3.13 15.88
C ILE A 323 -0.52 3.08 15.23
N ASP A 324 -0.44 2.86 13.91
CA ASP A 324 0.82 2.86 13.17
C ASP A 324 1.54 4.22 13.26
N LEU A 325 0.78 5.34 13.26
CA LEU A 325 1.34 6.69 13.37
C LEU A 325 1.84 7.04 14.77
N VAL A 326 1.18 6.54 15.83
CA VAL A 326 1.64 6.76 17.22
C VAL A 326 2.70 5.73 17.66
N GLY A 327 3.05 4.78 16.81
CA GLY A 327 4.04 3.74 17.09
C GLY A 327 3.55 2.70 18.11
N GLY A 328 2.24 2.45 18.16
CA GLY A 328 1.63 1.45 19.05
C GLY A 328 1.41 0.10 18.36
N GLU A 329 0.89 -0.84 19.14
CA GLU A 329 0.48 -2.18 18.67
C GLU A 329 -0.98 -2.44 19.02
N ILE A 330 -1.71 -3.17 18.16
CA ILE A 330 -3.07 -3.66 18.43
C ILE A 330 -3.13 -5.16 18.23
N VAL A 331 -3.72 -5.84 19.21
CA VAL A 331 -4.02 -7.27 19.16
C VAL A 331 -5.53 -7.44 19.28
N VAL A 332 -6.09 -8.38 18.53
CA VAL A 332 -7.52 -8.66 18.53
C VAL A 332 -7.75 -10.14 18.82
N GLU A 333 -8.59 -10.42 19.81
CA GLU A 333 -9.05 -11.74 20.16
C GLU A 333 -10.58 -11.74 20.07
N SER A 334 -11.16 -12.63 19.27
CA SER A 334 -12.60 -12.73 19.10
C SER A 334 -12.99 -14.13 18.65
N ALA A 335 -14.15 -14.59 19.11
CA ALA A 335 -14.78 -15.82 18.65
C ALA A 335 -16.30 -15.61 18.51
N PRO A 336 -16.98 -16.27 17.57
CA PRO A 336 -18.41 -16.15 17.40
C PRO A 336 -19.18 -16.48 18.68
N GLY A 337 -20.01 -15.56 19.17
CA GLY A 337 -20.79 -15.67 20.40
C GLY A 337 -20.03 -15.41 21.70
N GLU A 338 -18.72 -15.13 21.65
CA GLU A 338 -17.91 -14.85 22.85
C GLU A 338 -17.50 -13.38 22.98
N GLY A 339 -17.93 -12.52 22.04
CA GLY A 339 -17.55 -11.12 21.96
C GLY A 339 -16.18 -10.88 21.35
N SER A 340 -15.68 -9.66 21.53
CA SER A 340 -14.37 -9.26 20.99
C SER A 340 -13.56 -8.54 22.06
N ARG A 341 -12.23 -8.67 21.96
CA ARG A 341 -11.26 -7.99 22.80
C ARG A 341 -10.22 -7.32 21.91
N PHE A 342 -10.09 -6.02 22.06
CA PHE A 342 -9.08 -5.20 21.40
C PHE A 342 -8.08 -4.71 22.44
N THR A 343 -6.84 -5.12 22.34
CA THR A 343 -5.75 -4.72 23.23
C THR A 343 -4.80 -3.80 22.47
N VAL A 344 -4.67 -2.56 22.92
CA VAL A 344 -3.77 -1.55 22.36
C VAL A 344 -2.64 -1.31 23.31
N ARG A 345 -1.39 -1.51 22.86
CA ARG A 345 -0.18 -1.17 23.59
C ARG A 345 0.44 0.09 23.01
N LEU A 346 0.70 1.04 23.89
CA LEU A 346 1.32 2.33 23.57
C LEU A 346 2.66 2.40 24.23
N HIS A 347 3.68 2.77 23.46
CA HIS A 347 5.03 2.98 24.00
C HIS A 347 5.16 4.44 24.45
N GLY A 348 5.57 4.67 25.68
CA GLY A 348 5.88 6.02 26.17
C GLY A 348 7.12 6.54 25.46
N GLY A 349 6.97 7.61 24.67
CA GLY A 349 8.14 8.37 24.23
C GLY A 349 8.88 8.92 25.43
N ALA A 350 10.19 8.69 25.48
CA ALA A 350 11.08 9.22 26.51
C ALA A 350 11.15 10.75 26.45
#